data_5ca0ad62a4b11985fd111834492ea0f6
#
_entry.id   5ca0ad62a4b11985fd111834492ea0f6
#
_cell.length_a   1.000
_cell.length_b   1.000
_cell.length_c   1.000
_cell.angle_alpha   90.00
_cell.angle_beta   90.00
_cell.angle_gamma   90.00
#
_symmetry.space_group_name_H-M   'P 1'
#
loop_
_entity.id
_entity.type
_entity.pdbx_description
1 polymer ?
#
loop_
_entity_poly.entity_id
_entity_poly.type
_entity_poly.pdbx_seq_one_letter_code
_entity_poly.pdbx_strand_id
1 'polypeptide(L)'
;GCITIEDDVMLGSGVHIYVANHKYDNPKVVIIEQGHNDPQSVFIQQGAWIGAGAIILPGVTVGENSVVGAGSVVTKNVPEFTVAVGNPAKVIKSIKEN
;
A
#
# COMPACT_ATOMS: atom_id res chain seq x y z
N GLY A 1 -2.26 -13.54 -5.32
CA GLY A 1 -1.41 -12.37 -5.32
C GLY A 1 -0.13 -12.55 -4.52
N CYS A 2 0.88 -11.85 -4.94
CA CYS A 2 2.19 -11.88 -4.32
C CYS A 2 2.53 -10.52 -3.75
N ILE A 3 3.42 -10.51 -2.77
CA ILE A 3 4.06 -9.30 -2.28
C ILE A 3 5.50 -9.36 -2.74
N THR A 4 5.91 -8.36 -3.54
CA THR A 4 7.28 -8.24 -4.02
C THR A 4 7.91 -7.02 -3.37
N ILE A 5 8.99 -7.22 -2.64
CA ILE A 5 9.75 -6.16 -1.98
C ILE A 5 11.13 -6.18 -2.59
N GLU A 6 11.48 -5.09 -3.29
CA GLU A 6 12.77 -4.98 -3.96
C GLU A 6 13.89 -4.58 -2.99
N ASP A 7 15.09 -4.40 -3.53
CA ASP A 7 16.29 -4.13 -2.73
C ASP A 7 16.19 -2.76 -2.01
N ASP A 8 16.86 -2.67 -0.89
CA ASP A 8 17.02 -1.43 -0.13
C ASP A 8 15.72 -0.81 0.39
N VAL A 9 14.65 -1.59 0.47
CA VAL A 9 13.39 -1.13 1.05
C VAL A 9 13.50 -1.14 2.58
N MET A 10 13.00 -0.09 3.21
CA MET A 10 12.87 -0.03 4.67
C MET A 10 11.41 -0.12 5.07
N LEU A 11 11.08 -1.06 5.95
CA LEU A 11 9.75 -1.20 6.52
C LEU A 11 9.79 -0.88 8.00
N GLY A 12 9.01 0.10 8.42
CA GLY A 12 8.83 0.42 9.84
C GLY A 12 8.09 -0.68 10.59
N SER A 13 8.14 -0.63 11.91
CA SER A 13 7.39 -1.58 12.75
C SER A 13 5.91 -1.48 12.49
N GLY A 14 5.23 -2.63 12.50
CA GLY A 14 3.78 -2.65 12.40
C GLY A 14 3.23 -2.31 11.01
N VAL A 15 4.06 -2.37 9.97
CA VAL A 15 3.58 -2.23 8.59
C VAL A 15 2.76 -3.46 8.23
N HIS A 16 1.59 -3.24 7.63
CA HIS A 16 0.72 -4.30 7.14
C HIS A 16 0.56 -4.18 5.63
N ILE A 17 0.68 -5.30 4.93
CA ILE A 17 0.50 -5.37 3.48
C ILE A 17 -0.54 -6.43 3.19
N TYR A 18 -1.61 -6.05 2.50
CA TYR A 18 -2.72 -6.94 2.18
C TYR A 18 -2.81 -7.15 0.68
N VAL A 19 -3.14 -8.39 0.27
CA VAL A 19 -3.29 -8.75 -1.14
C VAL A 19 -4.73 -9.10 -1.51
N ALA A 20 -5.63 -9.17 -0.53
CA ALA A 20 -7.03 -9.51 -0.79
C ALA A 20 -7.96 -8.83 0.21
N ASN A 21 -9.18 -8.57 -0.23
CA ASN A 21 -10.26 -8.04 0.60
C ASN A 21 -11.46 -8.98 0.55
N HIS A 22 -12.31 -8.93 1.58
CA HIS A 22 -13.59 -9.60 1.58
C HIS A 22 -14.54 -8.93 0.60
N LYS A 23 -15.40 -9.74 -0.04
CA LYS A 23 -16.55 -9.20 -0.77
C LYS A 23 -17.60 -8.72 0.23
N TYR A 24 -18.23 -7.60 -0.03
CA TYR A 24 -19.24 -7.04 0.84
C TYR A 24 -20.41 -6.40 0.10
N ASP A 25 -20.44 -6.50 -1.22
CA ASP A 25 -21.36 -5.70 -2.06
C ASP A 25 -22.79 -6.21 -2.07
N ASN A 26 -23.01 -7.46 -1.63
CA ASN A 26 -24.36 -8.03 -1.62
C ASN A 26 -25.05 -7.78 -0.28
N PRO A 27 -26.01 -6.86 -0.20
CA PRO A 27 -26.67 -6.53 1.08
C PRO A 27 -27.54 -7.65 1.62
N LYS A 28 -27.80 -8.68 0.82
CA LYS A 28 -28.65 -9.82 1.22
C LYS A 28 -27.87 -10.96 1.84
N VAL A 29 -26.54 -10.88 1.85
CA VAL A 29 -25.67 -11.95 2.33
C VAL A 29 -24.72 -11.39 3.38
N VAL A 30 -24.59 -12.05 4.53
CA VAL A 30 -23.61 -11.62 5.54
C VAL A 30 -22.22 -11.67 4.95
N ILE A 31 -21.38 -10.69 5.32
CA ILE A 31 -20.09 -10.48 4.65
C ILE A 31 -19.20 -11.70 4.71
N ILE A 32 -19.16 -12.39 5.86
CA ILE A 32 -18.31 -13.57 6.02
C ILE A 32 -18.64 -14.70 5.03
N GLU A 33 -19.86 -14.71 4.51
CA GLU A 33 -20.30 -15.75 3.54
C GLU A 33 -20.12 -15.32 2.09
N GLN A 34 -19.71 -14.07 1.84
CA GLN A 34 -19.55 -13.57 0.46
C GLN A 34 -18.21 -13.99 -0.17
N GLY A 35 -17.25 -14.43 0.64
CA GLY A 35 -15.92 -14.78 0.15
C GLY A 35 -15.01 -13.59 -0.04
N HIS A 36 -13.96 -13.76 -0.84
CA HIS A 36 -12.94 -12.75 -1.09
C HIS A 36 -12.97 -12.31 -2.54
N ASN A 37 -12.53 -11.07 -2.79
CA ASN A 37 -12.15 -10.64 -4.12
C ASN A 37 -10.89 -11.41 -4.55
N ASP A 38 -10.63 -11.46 -5.85
CA ASP A 38 -9.39 -12.06 -6.35
C ASP A 38 -8.20 -11.31 -5.76
N PRO A 39 -7.16 -12.03 -5.28
CA PRO A 39 -5.97 -11.40 -4.75
C PRO A 39 -5.28 -10.53 -5.80
N GLN A 40 -4.76 -9.37 -5.37
CA GLN A 40 -4.02 -8.45 -6.20
C GLN A 40 -2.64 -8.23 -5.62
N SER A 41 -1.61 -8.41 -6.47
CA SER A 41 -0.22 -8.30 -6.04
C SER A 41 0.13 -6.88 -5.62
N VAL A 42 1.02 -6.78 -4.64
CA VAL A 42 1.59 -5.53 -4.15
C VAL A 42 3.07 -5.49 -4.47
N PHE A 43 3.54 -4.37 -4.98
CA PHE A 43 4.95 -4.17 -5.30
C PHE A 43 5.49 -2.98 -4.50
N ILE A 44 6.55 -3.22 -3.74
CA ILE A 44 7.31 -2.17 -3.06
C ILE A 44 8.64 -2.07 -3.78
N GLN A 45 8.83 -0.99 -4.52
CA GLN A 45 9.98 -0.85 -5.40
C GLN A 45 11.22 -0.38 -4.67
N GLN A 46 12.35 -0.51 -5.33
CA GLN A 46 13.68 -0.31 -4.78
C GLN A 46 13.79 1.00 -4.00
N GLY A 47 14.38 0.91 -2.81
CA GLY A 47 14.70 2.07 -2.00
C GLY A 47 13.53 2.75 -1.31
N ALA A 48 12.31 2.26 -1.46
CA ALA A 48 11.14 2.86 -0.82
C ALA A 48 11.22 2.73 0.71
N TRP A 49 10.65 3.69 1.41
CA TRP A 49 10.55 3.68 2.86
C TRP A 49 9.09 3.72 3.29
N ILE A 50 8.64 2.66 3.94
CA ILE A 50 7.28 2.57 4.47
C ILE A 50 7.33 2.83 5.97
N GLY A 51 6.72 3.92 6.40
CA GLY A 51 6.73 4.34 7.80
C GLY A 51 5.97 3.39 8.72
N ALA A 52 6.30 3.43 10.00
CA ALA A 52 5.73 2.55 11.01
C ALA A 52 4.19 2.62 11.02
N GLY A 53 3.55 1.47 11.12
CA GLY A 53 2.10 1.37 11.22
C GLY A 53 1.34 1.65 9.93
N ALA A 54 2.02 1.86 8.81
CA ALA A 54 1.35 2.08 7.54
C ALA A 54 0.66 0.79 7.07
N ILE A 55 -0.41 0.97 6.31
CA ILE A 55 -1.18 -0.14 5.73
C ILE A 55 -1.19 0.03 4.22
N ILE A 56 -0.74 -1.00 3.51
CA ILE A 56 -0.72 -1.03 2.04
C ILE A 56 -1.82 -1.96 1.58
N LEU A 57 -2.75 -1.45 0.79
CA LEU A 57 -3.91 -2.20 0.33
C LEU A 57 -3.62 -3.00 -0.94
N PRO A 58 -4.49 -3.98 -1.27
CA PRO A 58 -4.27 -4.85 -2.42
C PRO A 58 -4.10 -4.09 -3.73
N GLY A 59 -3.18 -4.55 -4.57
CA GLY A 59 -2.97 -4.00 -5.91
C GLY A 59 -2.10 -2.75 -5.97
N VAL A 60 -1.60 -2.26 -4.82
CA VAL A 60 -0.81 -1.03 -4.77
C VAL A 60 0.64 -1.29 -5.19
N THR A 61 1.18 -0.38 -5.98
CA THR A 61 2.62 -0.28 -6.23
C THR A 61 3.14 0.97 -5.52
N VAL A 62 4.12 0.76 -4.63
CA VAL A 62 4.85 1.88 -4.01
C VAL A 62 6.12 2.10 -4.81
N GLY A 63 6.24 3.28 -5.41
CA GLY A 63 7.28 3.58 -6.39
C GLY A 63 8.68 3.68 -5.79
N GLU A 64 9.66 3.60 -6.69
CA GLU A 64 11.09 3.66 -6.34
C GLU A 64 11.40 4.91 -5.52
N ASN A 65 12.19 4.75 -4.46
CA ASN A 65 12.62 5.84 -3.58
C ASN A 65 11.50 6.75 -3.09
N SER A 66 10.29 6.23 -3.01
CA SER A 66 9.17 6.95 -2.43
C SER A 66 9.10 6.73 -0.93
N VAL A 67 8.34 7.57 -0.25
CA VAL A 67 8.14 7.50 1.20
C VAL A 67 6.65 7.44 1.48
N VAL A 68 6.26 6.48 2.31
CA VAL A 68 4.92 6.43 2.88
C VAL A 68 5.04 6.81 4.35
N GLY A 69 4.31 7.85 4.75
CA GLY A 69 4.37 8.34 6.14
C GLY A 69 3.83 7.33 7.13
N ALA A 70 4.29 7.43 8.39
CA ALA A 70 3.83 6.57 9.46
C ALA A 70 2.31 6.66 9.63
N GLY A 71 1.67 5.51 9.85
CA GLY A 71 0.23 5.44 10.08
C GLY A 71 -0.64 5.67 8.85
N SER A 72 -0.05 5.83 7.68
CA SER A 72 -0.80 6.09 6.45
C SER A 72 -1.50 4.84 5.95
N VAL A 73 -2.63 5.03 5.25
CA VAL A 73 -3.36 3.95 4.56
C VAL A 73 -3.27 4.19 3.07
N VAL A 74 -2.50 3.36 2.37
CA VAL A 74 -2.23 3.53 0.95
C VAL A 74 -3.25 2.76 0.14
N THR A 75 -4.10 3.49 -0.56
CA THR A 75 -5.20 2.93 -1.36
C THR A 75 -4.94 2.97 -2.86
N LYS A 76 -3.96 3.76 -3.29
CA LYS A 76 -3.59 3.94 -4.69
C LYS A 76 -2.08 3.90 -4.83
N ASN A 77 -1.59 3.69 -6.05
CA ASN A 77 -0.16 3.67 -6.32
C ASN A 77 0.51 4.97 -5.86
N VAL A 78 1.69 4.82 -5.30
CA VAL A 78 2.53 5.95 -4.91
C VAL A 78 3.60 6.12 -5.99
N PRO A 79 3.65 7.28 -6.67
CA PRO A 79 4.65 7.51 -7.71
C PRO A 79 6.08 7.47 -7.16
N GLU A 80 7.03 7.17 -8.03
CA GLU A 80 8.44 7.18 -7.65
C GLU A 80 8.88 8.56 -7.15
N PHE A 81 9.83 8.60 -6.24
CA PHE A 81 10.45 9.83 -5.71
C PHE A 81 9.42 10.83 -5.16
N THR A 82 8.39 10.32 -4.48
CA THR A 82 7.37 11.15 -3.84
C THR A 82 7.19 10.76 -2.38
N VAL A 83 6.55 11.65 -1.63
CA VAL A 83 6.12 11.38 -0.26
C VAL A 83 4.59 11.38 -0.23
N ALA A 84 4.02 10.29 0.26
CA ALA A 84 2.58 10.14 0.43
C ALA A 84 2.25 9.93 1.91
N VAL A 85 1.25 10.62 2.42
CA VAL A 85 0.84 10.53 3.82
C VAL A 85 -0.68 10.60 3.97
N GLY A 86 -1.16 10.06 5.06
CA GLY A 86 -2.55 10.21 5.47
C GLY A 86 -3.41 8.97 5.26
N ASN A 87 -4.70 9.14 5.51
CA ASN A 87 -5.71 8.11 5.32
C ASN A 87 -6.96 8.72 4.65
N PRO A 88 -7.18 8.49 3.35
CA PRO A 88 -6.28 7.78 2.44
C PRO A 88 -5.01 8.58 2.18
N ALA A 89 -3.90 7.88 1.93
CA ALA A 89 -2.62 8.53 1.67
C ALA A 89 -2.67 9.32 0.38
N LYS A 90 -2.09 10.52 0.41
CA LYS A 90 -1.99 11.40 -0.76
C LYS A 90 -0.57 11.90 -0.89
N VAL A 91 -0.12 12.07 -2.13
CA VAL A 91 1.19 12.63 -2.43
C VAL A 91 1.21 14.10 -1.98
N ILE A 92 2.17 14.44 -1.13
CA ILE A 92 2.32 15.80 -0.60
C ILE A 92 3.52 16.53 -1.16
N LYS A 93 4.49 15.81 -1.70
CA LYS A 93 5.65 16.43 -2.36
C LYS A 93 6.43 15.43 -3.20
N SER A 94 7.22 15.97 -4.12
CA SER A 94 8.26 15.26 -4.86
C SER A 94 9.60 15.47 -4.19
N ILE A 95 10.42 14.42 -4.11
CA ILE A 95 11.78 14.50 -3.58
C ILE A 95 12.82 14.47 -4.71
N LYS A 96 12.35 14.48 -5.95
CA LYS A 96 13.22 14.49 -7.12
C LYS A 96 13.60 15.94 -7.44
N GLU A 97 14.88 16.19 -7.58
CA GLU A 97 15.36 17.50 -8.00
C GLU A 97 15.04 17.77 -9.47
N ASN A 98 14.73 18.98 -9.76
CA ASN A 98 14.48 19.44 -11.11
C ASN A 98 15.77 19.95 -11.75
#